data_7652b3bda957ac834bf332eccb37c087
#
_entry.id   7652b3bda957ac834bf332eccb37c087
#
_cell.length_a   1.000
_cell.length_b   1.000
_cell.length_c   1.000
_cell.angle_alpha   90.00
_cell.angle_beta   90.00
_cell.angle_gamma   90.00
#
_symmetry.space_group_name_H-M   'P 1'
#
loop_
_entity.id
_entity.type
_entity.pdbx_description
1 polymer ?
#
loop_
_entity_poly.entity_id
_entity_poly.type
_entity_poly.pdbx_seq_one_letter_code
_entity_poly.pdbx_strand_id
1 'polypeptide(L)'
;MKAQFVSRLREGVSDYGYAVYAEADSSYPFQGGEVELTLLDYALPSDEESYICRVVQAGPRKIVARIELELNVRAQASFSLSVYDPVDKDYTPMGSADAEKEETLEVTVLVTFQGDFNSENVEISAAEVVDGPLSIDFGNIEPDRSDDYYR
;
A
#
# COMPACT_ATOMS: atom_id res chain seq x y z
N MET A 1 -8.99 -10.21 -19.95
CA MET A 1 -7.98 -10.62 -18.93
C MET A 1 -7.31 -9.44 -18.27
N LYS A 2 -6.94 -8.41 -19.04
CA LYS A 2 -6.29 -7.21 -18.43
C LYS A 2 -7.18 -6.53 -17.38
N ALA A 3 -8.47 -6.38 -17.66
CA ALA A 3 -9.40 -5.76 -16.72
C ALA A 3 -9.53 -6.57 -15.42
N GLN A 4 -9.51 -7.90 -15.52
CA GLN A 4 -9.52 -8.77 -14.35
C GLN A 4 -8.24 -8.58 -13.52
N PHE A 5 -7.10 -8.50 -14.19
CA PHE A 5 -5.82 -8.31 -13.51
C PHE A 5 -5.81 -6.99 -12.74
N VAL A 6 -6.22 -5.90 -13.38
CA VAL A 6 -6.25 -4.59 -12.74
C VAL A 6 -7.19 -4.60 -11.54
N SER A 7 -8.36 -5.21 -11.67
CA SER A 7 -9.34 -5.29 -10.58
C SER A 7 -8.79 -6.06 -9.38
N ARG A 8 -8.16 -7.21 -9.63
CA ARG A 8 -7.59 -8.04 -8.56
C ARG A 8 -6.35 -7.39 -7.96
N LEU A 9 -5.53 -6.75 -8.78
CA LEU A 9 -4.36 -6.04 -8.28
C LEU A 9 -4.76 -4.88 -7.39
N ARG A 10 -5.81 -4.15 -7.75
CA ARG A 10 -6.34 -3.06 -6.92
C ARG A 10 -6.76 -3.56 -5.55
N GLU A 11 -7.44 -4.69 -5.49
CA GLU A 11 -7.81 -5.33 -4.23
C GLU A 11 -6.57 -5.74 -3.42
N GLY A 12 -5.60 -6.35 -4.08
CA GLY A 12 -4.37 -6.79 -3.44
C GLY A 12 -3.54 -5.65 -2.89
N VAL A 13 -3.48 -4.53 -3.60
CA VAL A 13 -2.78 -3.32 -3.14
C VAL A 13 -3.48 -2.73 -1.92
N SER A 14 -4.81 -2.67 -1.94
CA SER A 14 -5.58 -2.18 -0.79
C SER A 14 -5.33 -3.05 0.44
N ASP A 15 -5.33 -4.36 0.28
CA ASP A 15 -5.06 -5.29 1.39
C ASP A 15 -3.64 -5.14 1.91
N TYR A 16 -2.68 -4.91 1.03
CA TYR A 16 -1.29 -4.73 1.42
C TYR A 16 -1.10 -3.50 2.31
N GLY A 17 -1.94 -2.48 2.14
CA GLY A 17 -1.88 -1.27 2.96
C GLY A 17 -1.95 -1.57 4.45
N TYR A 18 -2.66 -2.62 4.86
CA TYR A 18 -2.76 -2.99 6.27
C TYR A 18 -1.43 -3.48 6.86
N ALA A 19 -0.51 -3.92 6.01
CA ALA A 19 0.80 -4.40 6.45
C ALA A 19 1.88 -3.32 6.41
N VAL A 20 1.56 -2.12 5.92
CA VAL A 20 2.50 -1.03 5.75
C VAL A 20 2.41 -0.08 6.93
N TYR A 21 3.55 0.36 7.45
CA TYR A 21 3.61 1.33 8.53
C TYR A 21 3.72 2.74 7.96
N ALA A 22 3.01 3.67 8.58
CA ALA A 22 3.14 5.09 8.25
C ALA A 22 4.27 5.68 9.08
N GLU A 23 5.25 6.28 8.42
CA GLU A 23 6.34 7.01 9.06
C GLU A 23 6.20 8.50 8.75
N ALA A 24 6.64 9.33 9.68
CA ALA A 24 6.56 10.77 9.52
C ALA A 24 7.47 11.46 10.52
N ASP A 25 7.69 12.76 10.29
CA ASP A 25 8.40 13.64 11.24
C ASP A 25 7.42 14.66 11.78
N SER A 26 7.46 14.90 13.09
CA SER A 26 6.63 15.89 13.74
C SER A 26 7.34 16.46 14.95
N SER A 27 7.03 17.74 15.27
CA SER A 27 7.46 18.36 16.49
C SER A 27 6.78 17.79 17.73
N TYR A 28 5.72 17.02 17.54
CA TYR A 28 4.90 16.48 18.61
C TYR A 28 4.93 14.96 18.58
N PRO A 29 4.76 14.32 19.74
CA PRO A 29 4.53 12.87 19.74
C PRO A 29 3.31 12.52 18.89
N PHE A 30 3.39 11.43 18.18
CA PHE A 30 2.29 11.03 17.32
C PHE A 30 2.18 9.52 17.24
N GLN A 31 0.99 9.08 16.82
CA GLN A 31 0.72 7.69 16.52
C GLN A 31 0.11 7.63 15.13
N GLY A 32 0.69 6.82 14.26
CA GLY A 32 0.18 6.62 12.92
C GLY A 32 -0.99 5.66 12.91
N GLY A 33 -1.99 5.96 12.09
CA GLY A 33 -3.08 5.07 11.81
C GLY A 33 -2.77 4.14 10.65
N GLU A 34 -3.80 3.50 10.15
CA GLU A 34 -3.66 2.60 9.01
C GLU A 34 -3.31 3.37 7.75
N VAL A 35 -2.50 2.74 6.91
CA VAL A 35 -2.17 3.26 5.59
C VAL A 35 -3.19 2.73 4.60
N GLU A 36 -3.79 3.63 3.83
CA GLU A 36 -4.66 3.26 2.73
C GLU A 36 -3.89 3.43 1.43
N LEU A 37 -3.79 2.36 0.67
CA LEU A 37 -3.13 2.37 -0.63
C LEU A 37 -4.16 2.24 -1.73
N THR A 38 -4.09 3.14 -2.69
CA THR A 38 -4.94 3.11 -3.89
C THR A 38 -4.04 2.95 -5.11
N LEU A 39 -4.29 1.94 -5.90
CA LEU A 39 -3.55 1.72 -7.14
C LEU A 39 -3.93 2.78 -8.17
N LEU A 40 -2.93 3.51 -8.67
CA LEU A 40 -3.12 4.48 -9.74
C LEU A 40 -2.71 3.87 -11.08
N ASP A 41 -1.57 3.18 -11.10
CA ASP A 41 -1.05 2.56 -12.32
C ASP A 41 -0.04 1.49 -11.95
N TYR A 42 0.31 0.67 -12.91
CA TYR A 42 1.36 -0.33 -12.74
C TYR A 42 2.17 -0.46 -14.02
N ALA A 43 3.40 -0.91 -13.87
CA ALA A 43 4.31 -1.13 -14.98
C ALA A 43 5.21 -2.31 -14.69
N LEU A 44 5.67 -2.95 -15.74
CA LEU A 44 6.75 -3.93 -15.61
C LEU A 44 8.04 -3.17 -15.37
N PRO A 45 9.00 -3.78 -14.65
CA PRO A 45 10.30 -3.14 -14.45
C PRO A 45 10.93 -2.74 -15.78
N SER A 46 11.58 -1.58 -15.81
CA SER A 46 12.17 -1.05 -17.02
C SER A 46 13.36 -1.85 -17.54
N ASP A 47 13.94 -2.68 -16.67
CA ASP A 47 15.03 -3.59 -17.03
C ASP A 47 14.43 -4.93 -17.43
N GLU A 48 14.45 -5.23 -18.71
CA GLU A 48 13.89 -6.48 -19.22
C GLU A 48 14.56 -7.73 -18.66
N GLU A 49 15.82 -7.62 -18.28
CA GLU A 49 16.55 -8.74 -17.67
C GLU A 49 16.08 -9.03 -16.26
N SER A 50 15.57 -8.02 -15.56
CA SER A 50 15.03 -8.21 -14.20
C SER A 50 13.57 -8.61 -14.21
N TYR A 51 12.91 -8.58 -15.38
CA TYR A 51 11.53 -9.01 -15.48
C TYR A 51 11.43 -10.51 -15.28
N ILE A 52 10.74 -10.90 -14.23
CA ILE A 52 10.57 -12.31 -13.88
C ILE A 52 9.10 -12.60 -13.70
N CYS A 53 8.57 -13.47 -14.55
CA CYS A 53 7.29 -14.10 -14.33
C CYS A 53 7.58 -15.59 -14.13
N ARG A 54 7.35 -16.08 -12.92
CA ARG A 54 7.64 -17.47 -12.58
C ARG A 54 6.38 -18.19 -12.14
N VAL A 55 6.17 -19.35 -12.71
CA VAL A 55 5.12 -20.22 -12.21
C VAL A 55 5.65 -20.88 -10.94
N VAL A 56 4.97 -20.64 -9.80
CA VAL A 56 5.37 -21.20 -8.50
C VAL A 56 4.51 -22.37 -8.10
N GLN A 57 3.34 -22.50 -8.74
CA GLN A 57 2.45 -23.65 -8.53
C GLN A 57 1.68 -23.90 -9.82
N ALA A 58 1.64 -25.13 -10.29
CA ALA A 58 0.87 -25.49 -11.47
C ALA A 58 0.03 -26.72 -11.18
N GLY A 59 -1.23 -26.66 -11.51
CA GLY A 59 -2.16 -27.77 -11.41
C GLY A 59 -3.14 -27.73 -12.58
N PRO A 60 -4.03 -28.72 -12.69
CA PRO A 60 -4.90 -28.81 -13.85
C PRO A 60 -5.92 -27.68 -13.96
N ARG A 61 -6.23 -27.01 -12.87
CA ARG A 61 -7.22 -25.93 -12.85
C ARG A 61 -6.73 -24.66 -12.14
N LYS A 62 -5.48 -24.65 -11.70
CA LYS A 62 -4.94 -23.51 -10.94
C LYS A 62 -3.46 -23.35 -11.25
N ILE A 63 -3.09 -22.14 -11.60
CA ILE A 63 -1.69 -21.75 -11.78
C ILE A 63 -1.47 -20.50 -10.94
N VAL A 64 -0.39 -20.50 -10.16
CA VAL A 64 0.05 -19.32 -9.41
C VAL A 64 1.37 -18.88 -9.99
N ALA A 65 1.44 -17.61 -10.38
CA ALA A 65 2.63 -17.03 -10.96
C ALA A 65 3.12 -15.88 -10.07
N ARG A 66 4.43 -15.77 -9.95
CA ARG A 66 5.09 -14.67 -9.23
C ARG A 66 5.57 -13.66 -10.24
N ILE A 67 5.17 -12.41 -10.07
CA ILE A 67 5.49 -11.32 -11.01
C ILE A 67 6.05 -10.15 -10.22
N GLU A 68 7.11 -9.54 -10.73
CA GLU A 68 7.65 -8.30 -10.18
C GLU A 68 7.06 -7.12 -10.93
N LEU A 69 6.57 -6.13 -10.20
CA LEU A 69 5.90 -4.96 -10.77
C LEU A 69 6.34 -3.69 -10.07
N GLU A 70 6.29 -2.59 -10.83
CA GLU A 70 6.32 -1.26 -10.26
C GLU A 70 4.87 -0.76 -10.16
N LEU A 71 4.50 -0.27 -8.99
CA LEU A 71 3.16 0.26 -8.74
C LEU A 71 3.26 1.75 -8.46
N ASN A 72 2.40 2.52 -9.12
CA ASN A 72 2.15 3.90 -8.74
C ASN A 72 0.92 3.90 -7.86
N VAL A 73 1.06 4.34 -6.63
CA VAL A 73 -0.01 4.30 -5.65
C VAL A 73 -0.20 5.68 -5.03
N ARG A 74 -1.42 5.93 -4.58
CA ARG A 74 -1.71 7.02 -3.65
C ARG A 74 -1.76 6.42 -2.27
N ALA A 75 -0.93 6.96 -1.37
CA ALA A 75 -0.89 6.53 0.02
C ALA A 75 -1.49 7.61 0.89
N GLN A 76 -2.38 7.21 1.80
CA GLN A 76 -3.05 8.10 2.73
C GLN A 76 -2.94 7.52 4.12
N ALA A 77 -2.72 8.39 5.11
CA ALA A 77 -2.70 7.99 6.50
C ALA A 77 -3.13 9.14 7.39
N SER A 78 -3.72 8.80 8.52
CA SER A 78 -4.07 9.76 9.55
C SER A 78 -3.17 9.54 10.75
N PHE A 79 -2.77 10.64 11.39
CA PHE A 79 -1.90 10.62 12.55
C PHE A 79 -2.59 11.32 13.72
N SER A 80 -2.53 10.72 14.89
CA SER A 80 -3.01 11.33 16.12
C SER A 80 -1.83 11.98 16.82
N LEU A 81 -1.92 13.28 17.10
CA LEU A 81 -0.86 14.02 17.73
C LEU A 81 -1.23 14.33 19.18
N SER A 82 -0.21 14.38 20.05
CA SER A 82 -0.40 14.62 21.45
C SER A 82 0.72 15.50 21.99
N VAL A 83 0.50 16.05 23.18
CA VAL A 83 1.51 16.79 23.88
C VAL A 83 1.64 16.21 25.29
N TYR A 84 2.87 16.12 25.78
CA TYR A 84 3.10 15.61 27.12
C TYR A 84 2.80 16.68 28.15
N ASP A 85 1.95 16.35 29.13
CA ASP A 85 1.64 17.22 30.26
C ASP A 85 2.47 16.77 31.46
N PRO A 86 3.50 17.56 31.86
CA PRO A 86 4.35 17.18 32.98
C PRO A 86 3.65 17.25 34.33
N VAL A 87 2.54 17.97 34.43
CA VAL A 87 1.78 18.07 35.67
C VAL A 87 1.01 16.77 35.94
N ASP A 88 0.26 16.33 34.92
CA ASP A 88 -0.51 15.09 35.03
C ASP A 88 0.32 13.86 34.67
N LYS A 89 1.51 14.05 34.12
CA LYS A 89 2.41 12.98 33.67
C LYS A 89 1.75 12.06 32.67
N ASP A 90 1.03 12.64 31.74
CA ASP A 90 0.29 11.92 30.70
C ASP A 90 0.30 12.73 29.40
N TYR A 91 -0.14 12.08 28.33
CA TYR A 91 -0.25 12.71 27.04
C TYR A 91 -1.66 13.23 26.83
N THR A 92 -1.75 14.46 26.37
CA THR A 92 -3.03 15.10 26.06
C THR A 92 -3.19 15.16 24.55
N PRO A 93 -4.29 14.67 23.99
CA PRO A 93 -4.55 14.78 22.56
C PRO A 93 -4.59 16.24 22.14
N MET A 94 -3.92 16.56 21.04
CA MET A 94 -3.92 17.94 20.53
C MET A 94 -4.41 18.05 19.10
N GLY A 95 -4.85 16.95 18.51
CA GLY A 95 -5.41 16.96 17.18
C GLY A 95 -4.90 15.82 16.33
N SER A 96 -5.19 15.92 15.05
CA SER A 96 -4.79 14.94 14.08
C SER A 96 -4.19 15.62 12.86
N ALA A 97 -3.50 14.85 12.06
CA ALA A 97 -3.00 15.29 10.76
C ALA A 97 -3.28 14.20 9.76
N ASP A 98 -3.78 14.57 8.59
CA ASP A 98 -3.96 13.66 7.49
C ASP A 98 -2.87 13.93 6.47
N ALA A 99 -2.28 12.87 5.97
CA ALA A 99 -1.21 12.96 4.99
C ALA A 99 -1.54 12.11 3.78
N GLU A 100 -1.12 12.58 2.63
CA GLU A 100 -1.35 11.91 1.36
C GLU A 100 -0.15 12.15 0.46
N LYS A 101 0.25 11.12 -0.26
CA LYS A 101 1.29 11.26 -1.28
C LYS A 101 1.14 10.19 -2.34
N GLU A 102 1.69 10.48 -3.50
CA GLU A 102 1.84 9.47 -4.54
C GLU A 102 3.25 8.90 -4.45
N GLU A 103 3.37 7.60 -4.66
CA GLU A 103 4.64 6.92 -4.54
C GLU A 103 4.73 5.77 -5.52
N THR A 104 5.96 5.49 -5.97
CA THR A 104 6.24 4.33 -6.80
C THR A 104 6.83 3.24 -5.93
N LEU A 105 6.21 2.08 -5.93
CA LEU A 105 6.63 0.93 -5.13
C LEU A 105 7.08 -0.20 -6.04
N GLU A 106 8.18 -0.84 -5.68
CA GLU A 106 8.60 -2.08 -6.32
C GLU A 106 8.08 -3.23 -5.48
N VAL A 107 7.25 -4.08 -6.06
CA VAL A 107 6.58 -5.15 -5.34
C VAL A 107 6.66 -6.47 -6.08
N THR A 108 6.45 -7.54 -5.33
CA THR A 108 6.25 -8.88 -5.88
C THR A 108 4.80 -9.25 -5.66
N VAL A 109 4.17 -9.74 -6.71
CA VAL A 109 2.74 -10.09 -6.71
C VAL A 109 2.60 -11.56 -7.08
N LEU A 110 1.78 -12.28 -6.33
CA LEU A 110 1.34 -13.62 -6.70
C LEU A 110 -0.01 -13.51 -7.40
N VAL A 111 -0.05 -13.95 -8.65
CA VAL A 111 -1.26 -13.92 -9.45
C VAL A 111 -1.78 -15.35 -9.57
N THR A 112 -3.03 -15.54 -9.22
CA THR A 112 -3.68 -16.85 -9.30
C THR A 112 -4.62 -16.89 -10.49
N PHE A 113 -4.36 -17.86 -11.38
CA PHE A 113 -5.20 -18.12 -12.54
C PHE A 113 -5.99 -19.41 -12.25
N GLN A 114 -7.29 -19.37 -12.49
CA GLN A 114 -8.16 -20.52 -12.30
C GLN A 114 -9.01 -20.73 -13.52
N GLY A 115 -9.30 -21.98 -13.81
CA GLY A 115 -10.18 -22.35 -14.90
C GLY A 115 -9.68 -23.56 -15.66
N ASP A 116 -10.21 -23.72 -16.86
CA ASP A 116 -9.82 -24.80 -17.76
C ASP A 116 -8.78 -24.24 -18.76
N PHE A 117 -7.52 -24.62 -18.54
CA PHE A 117 -6.41 -24.12 -19.35
C PHE A 117 -6.36 -24.72 -20.74
N ASN A 118 -7.20 -25.72 -21.02
CA ASN A 118 -7.37 -26.30 -22.37
C ASN A 118 -8.44 -25.56 -23.16
N SER A 119 -9.14 -24.63 -22.53
CA SER A 119 -10.12 -23.78 -23.18
C SER A 119 -9.79 -22.32 -22.87
N GLU A 120 -10.59 -21.38 -23.37
CA GLU A 120 -10.39 -19.97 -23.09
C GLU A 120 -11.05 -19.52 -21.78
N ASN A 121 -11.59 -20.46 -21.01
CA ASN A 121 -12.29 -20.17 -19.76
C ASN A 121 -11.30 -20.10 -18.57
N VAL A 122 -10.40 -19.13 -18.61
CA VAL A 122 -9.43 -18.86 -17.55
C VAL A 122 -9.68 -17.48 -16.99
N GLU A 123 -9.70 -17.40 -15.68
CA GLU A 123 -9.87 -16.11 -15.00
C GLU A 123 -8.75 -15.88 -13.98
N ILE A 124 -8.52 -14.63 -13.64
CA ILE A 124 -7.61 -14.24 -12.57
C ILE A 124 -8.46 -14.14 -11.31
N SER A 125 -8.23 -15.03 -10.35
CA SER A 125 -9.00 -15.06 -9.11
C SER A 125 -8.38 -14.24 -8.00
N ALA A 126 -7.08 -13.98 -8.07
CA ALA A 126 -6.40 -13.19 -7.05
C ALA A 126 -5.11 -12.59 -7.59
N ALA A 127 -4.72 -11.45 -7.04
CA ALA A 127 -3.41 -10.85 -7.22
C ALA A 127 -3.01 -10.28 -5.86
N GLU A 128 -2.08 -10.96 -5.19
CA GLU A 128 -1.69 -10.64 -3.83
C GLU A 128 -0.28 -10.05 -3.82
N VAL A 129 -0.11 -8.90 -3.18
CA VAL A 129 1.21 -8.32 -2.97
C VAL A 129 1.85 -9.05 -1.80
N VAL A 130 2.95 -9.76 -2.05
CA VAL A 130 3.60 -10.61 -1.04
C VAL A 130 4.94 -10.06 -0.58
N ASP A 131 5.49 -9.11 -1.30
CA ASP A 131 6.75 -8.46 -0.94
C ASP A 131 6.74 -7.03 -1.47
N GLY A 132 7.26 -6.12 -0.67
CA GLY A 132 7.34 -4.71 -1.01
C GLY A 132 7.79 -3.90 0.19
N PRO A 133 7.76 -2.55 0.10
CA PRO A 133 8.14 -1.70 1.21
C PRO A 133 7.28 -1.95 2.44
N LEU A 134 7.90 -1.94 3.62
CA LEU A 134 7.21 -2.14 4.89
C LEU A 134 6.69 -0.84 5.49
N SER A 135 7.16 0.30 4.98
CA SER A 135 6.76 1.60 5.48
C SER A 135 6.71 2.63 4.37
N ILE A 136 5.92 3.66 4.59
CA ILE A 136 5.84 4.82 3.71
C ILE A 136 6.06 6.05 4.57
N ASP A 137 7.04 6.88 4.18
CA ASP A 137 7.37 8.10 4.89
C ASP A 137 6.56 9.26 4.31
N PHE A 138 5.67 9.80 5.12
CA PHE A 138 4.82 10.92 4.74
C PHE A 138 5.48 12.28 4.95
N GLY A 139 6.71 12.29 5.45
CA GLY A 139 7.45 13.52 5.67
C GLY A 139 6.98 14.26 6.91
N ASN A 140 7.07 15.59 6.87
CA ASN A 140 6.72 16.41 8.02
C ASN A 140 5.21 16.53 8.16
N ILE A 141 4.70 16.19 9.34
CA ILE A 141 3.28 16.33 9.67
C ILE A 141 3.14 17.23 10.88
N GLU A 142 2.10 18.05 10.84
CA GLU A 142 1.75 18.93 11.96
C GLU A 142 0.25 18.86 12.17
N PRO A 143 -0.24 19.23 13.38
CA PRO A 143 -1.68 19.19 13.62
C PRO A 143 -2.43 20.04 12.61
N ASP A 144 -3.51 19.49 12.07
CA ASP A 144 -4.39 20.21 11.19
C ASP A 144 -5.21 21.17 12.05
N ARG A 145 -4.93 22.47 11.89
CA ARG A 145 -5.58 23.49 12.70
C ARG A 145 -5.73 24.77 11.91
N SER A 146 -6.76 25.50 12.24
CA SER A 146 -6.99 26.80 11.65
C SER A 146 -5.95 27.81 12.16
N ASP A 147 -5.40 28.61 11.26
CA ASP A 147 -4.47 29.67 11.63
C ASP A 147 -5.11 30.71 12.55
N ASP A 148 -6.42 30.81 12.54
CA ASP A 148 -7.14 31.75 13.39
C ASP A 148 -7.10 31.37 14.87
N TYR A 149 -6.68 30.17 15.15
CA TYR A 149 -6.69 29.60 16.48
C TYR A 149 -5.68 30.24 17.42
N TYR A 150 -4.65 30.88 16.88
CA TYR A 150 -3.49 31.35 17.63
C TYR A 150 -3.27 32.84 17.53
N ARG A 151 -4.32 33.54 17.44
CA ARG A 151 -4.24 35.02 17.37
C ARG A 151 -4.63 35.69 18.64
#